data_e950a0c3a61d2e59828a16d96e103095
#
_entry.id   e950a0c3a61d2e59828a16d96e103095
#
_cell.length_a   1.000
_cell.length_b   1.000
_cell.length_c   1.000
_cell.angle_alpha   90.00
_cell.angle_beta   90.00
_cell.angle_gamma   90.00
#
_symmetry.space_group_name_H-M   'P 1'
#
loop_
_entity.id
_entity.type
_entity.pdbx_description
1 polymer ?
#
loop_
_entity_poly.entity_id
_entity_poly.type
_entity_poly.pdbx_seq_one_letter_code
_entity_poly.pdbx_strand_id
1 'polypeptide(L)'
;MMRHDGRQCDHIRTLTIDPFYLSTVPYSVLISMGDTRVLCCATLDRGVPSWLKGQGKGWVTAEYGMLPRSCNDRIQRERKSVSGRTQEIQRLIGRSLRASIDLVKLGEKQIMIDCDVIQADGGTRTASITGGFVALNILINDMLMRGDLKENPI
;
A
#
# COMPACT_ATOMS: atom_id res chain seq x y z
N MET A 1 17.91 -27.52 -2.11
CA MET A 1 18.84 -26.36 -2.04
C MET A 1 18.29 -25.43 -0.94
N MET A 2 19.10 -24.99 0.00
CA MET A 2 18.71 -24.03 1.04
C MET A 2 19.14 -22.62 0.61
N ARG A 3 18.35 -21.61 0.96
CA ARG A 3 18.70 -20.19 0.75
C ARG A 3 19.77 -19.78 1.76
N HIS A 4 20.45 -18.63 1.54
CA HIS A 4 21.51 -18.12 2.42
C HIS A 4 21.08 -17.91 3.87
N ASP A 5 19.79 -17.68 4.11
CA ASP A 5 19.16 -17.50 5.44
C ASP A 5 18.63 -18.82 6.05
N GLY A 6 18.97 -19.95 5.48
CA GLY A 6 18.59 -21.29 5.97
C GLY A 6 17.18 -21.75 5.61
N ARG A 7 16.36 -20.91 4.91
CA ARG A 7 15.02 -21.32 4.46
C ARG A 7 15.09 -22.28 3.26
N GLN A 8 14.08 -23.11 3.12
CA GLN A 8 13.88 -23.90 1.91
C GLN A 8 13.39 -23.01 0.76
N CYS A 9 13.52 -23.48 -0.49
CA CYS A 9 13.17 -22.67 -1.67
C CYS A 9 11.70 -22.31 -1.77
N ASP A 10 10.82 -23.11 -1.22
CA ASP A 10 9.36 -22.96 -1.16
C ASP A 10 8.87 -22.19 0.08
N HIS A 11 9.75 -21.85 1.01
CA HIS A 11 9.39 -21.07 2.19
C HIS A 11 9.48 -19.57 1.93
N ILE A 12 8.40 -18.84 2.22
CA ILE A 12 8.44 -17.37 2.31
C ILE A 12 9.15 -16.95 3.61
N ARG A 13 9.61 -15.70 3.67
CA ARG A 13 10.10 -15.11 4.93
C ARG A 13 8.95 -15.00 5.93
N THR A 14 9.28 -15.03 7.22
CA THR A 14 8.27 -14.78 8.27
C THR A 14 7.51 -13.51 7.97
N LEU A 15 6.19 -13.62 7.92
CA LEU A 15 5.28 -12.52 7.63
C LEU A 15 4.48 -12.19 8.87
N THR A 16 4.49 -10.92 9.28
CA THR A 16 3.59 -10.37 10.29
C THR A 16 2.89 -9.15 9.73
N ILE A 17 1.62 -8.97 10.13
CA ILE A 17 0.79 -7.85 9.74
C ILE A 17 0.14 -7.32 11.01
N ASP A 18 0.49 -6.09 11.37
CA ASP A 18 -0.05 -5.40 12.55
C ASP A 18 -1.02 -4.31 12.07
N PRO A 19 -2.34 -4.58 12.07
CA PRO A 19 -3.35 -3.60 11.67
C PRO A 19 -3.55 -2.55 12.78
N PHE A 20 -4.07 -1.38 12.41
CA PHE A 20 -4.33 -0.25 13.31
C PHE A 20 -3.06 0.23 14.03
N TYR A 21 -1.94 0.15 13.34
CA TYR A 21 -0.61 0.39 13.91
C TYR A 21 -0.44 1.82 14.44
N LEU A 22 -0.95 2.82 13.73
CA LEU A 22 -0.94 4.22 14.18
C LEU A 22 -2.24 4.53 14.91
N SER A 23 -2.16 4.99 16.14
CA SER A 23 -3.34 5.33 16.96
C SER A 23 -4.21 6.44 16.37
N THR A 24 -3.63 7.31 15.55
CA THR A 24 -4.32 8.44 14.90
C THR A 24 -4.82 8.13 13.49
N VAL A 25 -4.39 7.01 12.90
CA VAL A 25 -4.74 6.61 11.52
C VAL A 25 -5.32 5.19 11.56
N PRO A 26 -6.66 5.04 11.57
CA PRO A 26 -7.31 3.74 11.77
C PRO A 26 -7.08 2.75 10.63
N TYR A 27 -6.70 3.22 9.44
CA TYR A 27 -6.43 2.38 8.28
C TYR A 27 -4.93 2.22 8.03
N SER A 28 -4.16 2.11 9.11
CA SER A 28 -2.71 1.91 9.09
C SER A 28 -2.35 0.45 9.37
N VAL A 29 -1.34 -0.03 8.68
CA VAL A 29 -0.83 -1.39 8.76
C VAL A 29 0.68 -1.35 8.77
N LEU A 30 1.32 -1.97 9.76
CA LEU A 30 2.73 -2.31 9.66
C LEU A 30 2.86 -3.74 9.16
N ILE A 31 3.44 -3.92 7.99
CA ILE A 31 3.80 -5.23 7.46
C ILE A 31 5.29 -5.48 7.64
N SER A 32 5.63 -6.65 8.18
CA SER A 32 7.01 -7.13 8.27
C SER A 32 7.15 -8.43 7.50
N MET A 33 8.17 -8.51 6.65
CA MET A 33 8.49 -9.66 5.83
C MET A 33 9.98 -9.99 5.99
N GLY A 34 10.31 -10.83 6.97
CA GLY A 34 11.66 -10.93 7.52
C GLY A 34 12.06 -9.59 8.14
N ASP A 35 13.19 -9.05 7.75
CA ASP A 35 13.67 -7.75 8.21
C ASP A 35 13.14 -6.55 7.39
N THR A 36 12.40 -6.79 6.32
CA THR A 36 11.72 -5.71 5.60
C THR A 36 10.47 -5.27 6.36
N ARG A 37 10.34 -3.97 6.63
CA ARG A 37 9.20 -3.35 7.32
C ARG A 37 8.68 -2.17 6.51
N VAL A 38 7.38 -2.18 6.26
CA VAL A 38 6.69 -1.12 5.53
C VAL A 38 5.44 -0.69 6.29
N LEU A 39 5.32 0.60 6.53
CA LEU A 39 4.10 1.21 7.03
C LEU A 39 3.21 1.52 5.82
N CYS A 40 1.99 1.00 5.82
CA CYS A 40 1.00 1.24 4.79
C CYS A 40 -0.22 1.93 5.40
N CYS A 41 -0.66 3.04 4.83
CA CYS A 41 -1.82 3.78 5.29
C CYS A 41 -2.80 3.99 4.13
N ALA A 42 -4.11 3.83 4.39
CA ALA A 42 -5.15 4.15 3.42
C ALA A 42 -5.86 5.44 3.81
N THR A 43 -6.06 6.32 2.85
CA THR A 43 -6.77 7.59 3.02
C THR A 43 -7.89 7.69 1.99
N LEU A 44 -9.12 7.96 2.46
CA LEU A 44 -10.26 8.25 1.58
C LEU A 44 -10.26 9.74 1.25
N ASP A 45 -10.20 10.06 -0.02
CA ASP A 45 -10.42 11.40 -0.54
C ASP A 45 -11.85 11.54 -1.09
N ARG A 46 -12.46 12.69 -0.86
CA ARG A 46 -13.81 13.00 -1.37
C ARG A 46 -13.71 13.53 -2.80
N GLY A 47 -13.88 12.65 -3.76
CA GLY A 47 -13.83 12.97 -5.18
C GLY A 47 -12.86 12.07 -5.92
N VAL A 48 -12.81 12.23 -7.20
CA VAL A 48 -11.92 11.50 -8.11
C VAL A 48 -11.08 12.49 -8.90
N PRO A 49 -9.96 12.06 -9.51
CA PRO A 49 -9.20 12.89 -10.44
C PRO A 49 -10.10 13.50 -11.51
N SER A 50 -9.79 14.73 -11.96
CA SER A 50 -10.61 15.50 -12.89
C SER A 50 -10.97 14.75 -14.19
N TRP A 51 -10.04 13.93 -14.69
CA TRP A 51 -10.24 13.11 -15.89
C TRP A 51 -11.22 11.93 -15.70
N LEU A 52 -11.57 11.58 -14.45
CA LEU A 52 -12.51 10.49 -14.14
C LEU A 52 -13.88 11.00 -13.65
N LYS A 53 -13.98 12.30 -13.39
CA LYS A 53 -15.19 12.94 -12.88
C LYS A 53 -16.39 12.75 -13.81
N GLY A 54 -17.53 12.35 -13.25
CA GLY A 54 -18.76 12.09 -14.01
C GLY A 54 -18.81 10.75 -14.72
N GLN A 55 -17.83 9.86 -14.50
CA GLN A 55 -17.82 8.52 -15.11
C GLN A 55 -18.40 7.43 -14.19
N GLY A 56 -18.82 7.79 -12.97
CA GLY A 56 -19.38 6.84 -12.00
C GLY A 56 -18.38 5.81 -11.47
N LYS A 57 -17.07 6.09 -11.61
CA LYS A 57 -15.98 5.18 -11.22
C LYS A 57 -15.09 5.82 -10.18
N GLY A 58 -14.64 5.01 -9.22
CA GLY A 58 -13.63 5.40 -8.25
C GLY A 58 -12.20 5.21 -8.76
N TRP A 59 -11.26 5.57 -7.92
CA TRP A 59 -9.84 5.41 -8.21
C TRP A 59 -9.05 4.98 -6.96
N VAL A 60 -8.05 4.15 -7.18
CA VAL A 60 -7.05 3.80 -6.17
C VAL A 60 -5.68 4.18 -6.71
N THR A 61 -4.95 4.96 -5.95
CA THR A 61 -3.57 5.35 -6.26
C THR A 61 -2.66 5.00 -5.10
N ALA A 62 -1.35 4.97 -5.34
CA ALA A 62 -0.38 4.69 -4.30
C ALA A 62 0.83 5.61 -4.41
N GLU A 63 1.35 5.99 -3.26
CA GLU A 63 2.67 6.59 -3.10
C GLU A 63 3.61 5.60 -2.40
N TYR A 64 4.90 5.74 -2.67
CA TYR A 64 5.93 4.89 -2.10
C TYR A 64 7.14 5.73 -1.77
N GLY A 65 7.69 5.53 -0.59
CA GLY A 65 8.90 6.19 -0.16
C GLY A 65 9.78 5.28 0.69
N MET A 66 11.06 5.62 0.77
CA MET A 66 12.01 4.94 1.66
C MET A 66 12.60 5.94 2.64
N LEU A 67 12.62 5.60 3.93
CA LEU A 67 13.32 6.41 4.92
C LEU A 67 14.83 6.44 4.61
N PRO A 68 15.53 7.54 4.89
CA PRO A 68 16.97 7.65 4.58
C PRO A 68 17.83 6.55 5.16
N ARG A 69 17.45 5.99 6.30
CA ARG A 69 18.17 4.89 6.98
C ARG A 69 17.43 3.56 6.92
N SER A 70 16.54 3.40 5.96
CA SER A 70 15.87 2.11 5.72
C SER A 70 16.82 1.01 5.21
N CYS A 71 17.97 1.39 4.65
CA CYS A 71 19.03 0.49 4.17
C CYS A 71 20.33 0.70 4.98
N ASN A 72 21.29 -0.20 4.78
CA ASN A 72 22.63 -0.08 5.37
C ASN A 72 23.32 1.22 4.96
N ASP A 73 23.23 1.57 3.69
CA ASP A 73 23.71 2.86 3.20
C ASP A 73 22.60 3.91 3.27
N ARG A 74 22.99 5.13 3.69
CA ARG A 74 22.04 6.23 3.75
C ARG A 74 21.62 6.67 2.35
N ILE A 75 20.34 6.61 2.04
CA ILE A 75 19.75 7.16 0.82
C ILE A 75 19.32 8.63 1.03
N GLN A 76 19.36 9.42 -0.03
CA GLN A 76 18.89 10.80 0.04
C GLN A 76 17.37 10.88 0.00
N ARG A 77 16.78 11.83 0.73
CA ARG A 77 15.35 12.14 0.60
C ARG A 77 15.07 12.78 -0.75
N GLU A 78 14.07 12.27 -1.43
CA GLU A 78 13.58 12.86 -2.69
C GLU A 78 12.79 14.14 -2.37
N ARG A 79 13.42 15.31 -2.58
CA ARG A 79 12.82 16.62 -2.22
C ARG A 79 12.35 17.42 -3.44
N LYS A 80 13.06 17.32 -4.56
CA LYS A 80 12.81 18.14 -5.75
C LYS A 80 12.07 17.38 -6.85
N SER A 81 12.35 16.11 -6.99
CA SER A 81 11.71 15.21 -7.96
C SER A 81 11.73 13.79 -7.44
N VAL A 82 10.71 13.06 -7.76
CA VAL A 82 10.60 11.62 -7.46
C VAL A 82 11.43 10.86 -8.50
N SER A 83 12.27 9.94 -8.06
CA SER A 83 13.11 9.13 -8.96
C SER A 83 12.26 8.23 -9.86
N GLY A 84 12.79 7.84 -11.01
CA GLY A 84 12.12 6.92 -11.92
C GLY A 84 11.81 5.56 -11.26
N ARG A 85 12.69 5.10 -10.34
CA ARG A 85 12.46 3.89 -9.54
C ARG A 85 11.25 4.04 -8.61
N THR A 86 11.16 5.14 -7.88
CA THR A 86 10.04 5.40 -6.97
C THR A 86 8.74 5.52 -7.75
N GLN A 87 8.73 6.24 -8.88
CA GLN A 87 7.55 6.34 -9.75
C GLN A 87 7.12 4.97 -10.31
N GLU A 88 8.07 4.13 -10.72
CA GLU A 88 7.79 2.76 -11.19
C GLU A 88 7.08 1.95 -10.10
N ILE A 89 7.60 2.01 -8.85
CA ILE A 89 7.04 1.25 -7.73
C ILE A 89 5.64 1.76 -7.36
N GLN A 90 5.43 3.07 -7.29
CA GLN A 90 4.11 3.68 -7.06
C GLN A 90 3.08 3.19 -8.10
N ARG A 91 3.46 3.19 -9.37
CA ARG A 91 2.61 2.68 -10.46
C ARG A 91 2.33 1.19 -10.33
N LEU A 92 3.32 0.40 -9.93
CA LEU A 92 3.18 -1.04 -9.71
C LEU A 92 2.17 -1.31 -8.59
N ILE A 93 2.33 -0.67 -7.43
CA ILE A 93 1.42 -0.82 -6.28
C ILE A 93 0.00 -0.39 -6.69
N GLY A 94 -0.16 0.80 -7.24
CA GLY A 94 -1.46 1.33 -7.66
C GLY A 94 -2.17 0.41 -8.66
N ARG A 95 -1.45 -0.15 -9.65
CA ARG A 95 -2.04 -1.09 -10.63
C ARG A 95 -2.45 -2.41 -9.97
N SER A 96 -1.62 -2.93 -9.06
CA SER A 96 -1.93 -4.17 -8.34
C SER A 96 -3.20 -4.02 -7.49
N LEU A 97 -3.32 -2.90 -6.77
CA LEU A 97 -4.50 -2.61 -5.95
C LEU A 97 -5.75 -2.39 -6.82
N ARG A 98 -5.64 -1.68 -7.93
CA ARG A 98 -6.79 -1.51 -8.86
C ARG A 98 -7.24 -2.81 -9.50
N ALA A 99 -6.37 -3.79 -9.66
CA ALA A 99 -6.75 -5.11 -10.17
C ALA A 99 -7.53 -5.96 -9.15
N SER A 100 -7.51 -5.59 -7.88
CA SER A 100 -8.19 -6.29 -6.80
C SER A 100 -9.52 -5.65 -6.35
N ILE A 101 -9.95 -4.56 -7.01
CA ILE A 101 -11.15 -3.80 -6.62
C ILE A 101 -12.01 -3.44 -7.82
N ASP A 102 -13.32 -3.55 -7.67
CA ASP A 102 -14.29 -3.04 -8.65
C ASP A 102 -14.45 -1.51 -8.47
N LEU A 103 -13.89 -0.76 -9.40
CA LEU A 103 -13.90 0.70 -9.35
C LEU A 103 -15.29 1.30 -9.59
N VAL A 104 -16.22 0.57 -10.22
CA VAL A 104 -17.61 1.01 -10.40
C VAL A 104 -18.35 0.93 -9.06
N LYS A 105 -18.18 -0.17 -8.34
CA LYS A 105 -18.76 -0.36 -7.00
C LYS A 105 -18.19 0.63 -5.97
N LEU A 106 -16.93 1.04 -6.13
CA LEU A 106 -16.33 2.08 -5.29
C LEU A 106 -17.04 3.44 -5.48
N GLY A 107 -17.55 3.70 -6.69
CA GLY A 107 -18.17 4.98 -7.03
C GLY A 107 -17.14 6.13 -7.07
N GLU A 108 -17.57 7.36 -7.32
CA GLU A 108 -16.68 8.52 -7.48
C GLU A 108 -15.97 8.92 -6.18
N LYS A 109 -15.12 8.03 -5.68
CA LYS A 109 -14.25 8.22 -4.52
C LYS A 109 -12.82 7.84 -4.89
N GLN A 110 -11.83 8.50 -4.31
CA GLN A 110 -10.43 8.15 -4.47
C GLN A 110 -9.88 7.60 -3.16
N ILE A 111 -9.15 6.51 -3.23
CA ILE A 111 -8.38 5.99 -2.11
C ILE A 111 -6.90 6.13 -2.45
N MET A 112 -6.16 6.78 -1.56
CA MET A 112 -4.71 6.91 -1.62
C MET A 112 -4.10 5.92 -0.64
N ILE A 113 -3.08 5.20 -1.10
CA ILE A 113 -2.31 4.26 -0.28
C ILE A 113 -0.88 4.77 -0.18
N ASP A 114 -0.47 5.15 1.01
CA ASP A 114 0.89 5.55 1.31
C ASP A 114 1.68 4.34 1.80
N CYS A 115 2.87 4.11 1.24
CA CYS A 115 3.75 3.00 1.60
C CYS A 115 5.14 3.53 1.95
N ASP A 116 5.44 3.62 3.24
CA ASP A 116 6.71 4.10 3.75
C ASP A 116 7.59 2.94 4.23
N VAL A 117 8.71 2.73 3.56
CA VAL A 117 9.67 1.70 3.92
C VAL A 117 10.51 2.16 5.10
N ILE A 118 10.30 1.51 6.25
CA ILE A 118 11.04 1.78 7.50
C ILE A 118 12.38 1.05 7.48
N GLN A 119 12.36 -0.22 7.04
CA GLN A 119 13.54 -1.07 6.93
C GLN A 119 13.43 -1.92 5.67
N ALA A 120 14.51 -2.00 4.89
CA ALA A 120 14.56 -2.71 3.63
C ALA A 120 15.63 -3.80 3.66
N ASP A 121 15.18 -5.05 3.52
CA ASP A 121 15.98 -6.25 3.34
C ASP A 121 15.46 -7.05 2.12
N GLY A 122 15.19 -6.36 1.03
CA GLY A 122 14.57 -6.91 -0.18
C GLY A 122 13.06 -7.11 -0.05
N GLY A 123 12.37 -7.20 -1.20
CA GLY A 123 10.91 -7.44 -1.25
C GLY A 123 10.03 -6.27 -0.80
N THR A 124 10.54 -5.04 -0.79
CA THR A 124 9.75 -3.87 -0.39
C THR A 124 8.53 -3.64 -1.28
N ARG A 125 8.61 -3.93 -2.59
CA ARG A 125 7.47 -3.84 -3.53
C ARG A 125 6.34 -4.78 -3.14
N THR A 126 6.66 -6.06 -2.88
CA THR A 126 5.68 -7.08 -2.50
C THR A 126 5.09 -6.81 -1.12
N ALA A 127 5.91 -6.39 -0.17
CA ALA A 127 5.44 -5.97 1.15
C ALA A 127 4.47 -4.77 1.05
N SER A 128 4.82 -3.75 0.25
CA SER A 128 3.95 -2.58 0.02
C SER A 128 2.61 -2.96 -0.62
N ILE A 129 2.61 -3.85 -1.62
CA ILE A 129 1.37 -4.32 -2.25
C ILE A 129 0.50 -5.07 -1.23
N THR A 130 1.10 -5.99 -0.46
CA THR A 130 0.36 -6.80 0.52
C THR A 130 -0.17 -5.93 1.66
N GLY A 131 0.68 -5.11 2.28
CA GLY A 131 0.27 -4.22 3.37
C GLY A 131 -0.72 -3.15 2.90
N GLY A 132 -0.50 -2.59 1.71
CA GLY A 132 -1.42 -1.64 1.09
C GLY A 132 -2.80 -2.24 0.80
N PHE A 133 -2.85 -3.51 0.38
CA PHE A 133 -4.13 -4.22 0.20
C PHE A 133 -4.86 -4.43 1.53
N VAL A 134 -4.14 -4.78 2.60
CA VAL A 134 -4.76 -4.91 3.93
C VAL A 134 -5.30 -3.58 4.43
N ALA A 135 -4.54 -2.48 4.28
CA ALA A 135 -4.99 -1.14 4.65
C ALA A 135 -6.23 -0.72 3.84
N LEU A 136 -6.23 -0.98 2.52
CA LEU A 136 -7.38 -0.77 1.64
C LEU A 136 -8.61 -1.54 2.13
N ASN A 137 -8.45 -2.82 2.46
CA ASN A 137 -9.54 -3.67 2.92
C ASN A 137 -10.13 -3.17 4.26
N ILE A 138 -9.30 -2.74 5.20
CA ILE A 138 -9.77 -2.16 6.47
C ILE A 138 -10.63 -0.91 6.20
N LEU A 139 -10.17 -0.01 5.33
CA LEU A 139 -10.93 1.18 4.94
C LEU A 139 -12.26 0.82 4.26
N ILE A 140 -12.26 -0.12 3.31
CA ILE A 140 -13.47 -0.56 2.62
C ILE A 140 -14.49 -1.16 3.60
N ASN A 141 -14.05 -1.99 4.54
CA ASN A 141 -14.93 -2.56 5.55
C ASN A 141 -15.57 -1.48 6.45
N ASP A 142 -14.80 -0.47 6.84
CA ASP A 142 -15.33 0.66 7.61
C ASP A 142 -16.34 1.49 6.79
N MET A 143 -16.06 1.73 5.50
CA MET A 143 -16.99 2.40 4.58
C MET A 143 -18.30 1.62 4.42
N LEU A 144 -18.25 0.29 4.37
CA LEU A 144 -19.44 -0.57 4.34
C LEU A 144 -20.25 -0.46 5.65
N MET A 145 -19.57 -0.52 6.80
CA MET A 145 -20.21 -0.38 8.12
C MET A 145 -20.90 0.98 8.29
N ARG A 146 -20.33 2.06 7.75
CA ARG A 146 -20.91 3.40 7.77
C ARG A 146 -21.99 3.63 6.71
N GLY A 147 -22.18 2.70 5.78
CA GLY A 147 -23.12 2.85 4.67
C GLY A 147 -22.63 3.75 3.53
N ASP A 148 -21.34 4.07 3.51
CA ASP A 148 -20.69 4.85 2.42
C ASP A 148 -20.57 4.04 1.12
N LEU A 149 -20.63 2.70 1.22
CA LEU A 149 -20.68 1.75 0.11
C LEU A 149 -21.91 0.85 0.23
N LYS A 150 -22.52 0.52 -0.90
CA LYS A 150 -23.70 -0.35 -0.97
C LYS A 150 -23.33 -1.85 -0.96
N GLU A 151 -22.20 -2.19 -1.51
CA GLU A 151 -21.69 -3.56 -1.63
C GLU A 151 -20.15 -3.55 -1.56
N ASN A 152 -19.57 -4.70 -1.23
CA ASN A 152 -18.12 -4.84 -1.18
C ASN A 152 -17.53 -4.79 -2.60
N PRO A 153 -16.60 -3.86 -2.87
CA PRO A 153 -15.94 -3.77 -4.16
C PRO A 153 -14.70 -4.68 -4.30
N ILE A 154 -14.24 -5.35 -3.21
CA ILE A 154 -13.11 -6.29 -3.21
C ILE A 154 -13.58 -7.70 -3.44
#